data_35a352b0314cc0b52cd2dd251d0ba4d7
#
_entry.id   35a352b0314cc0b52cd2dd251d0ba4d7
#
_cell.length_a   1.000
_cell.length_b   1.000
_cell.length_c   1.000
_cell.angle_alpha   90.00
_cell.angle_beta   90.00
_cell.angle_gamma   90.00
#
_symmetry.space_group_name_H-M   'P 1'
#
loop_
_entity.id
_entity.type
_entity.pdbx_description
1 polymer ?
#
loop_
_entity_poly.entity_id
_entity_poly.type
_entity_poly.pdbx_seq_one_letter_code
_entity_poly.pdbx_strand_id
1 'polypeptide(L)'
;MDGPATMPLITSIQQIDLLPKPGKTYTSFTREWREEFIYFLMVDRFHDSPQREPVHSPARTPGIRTPNDFYGGTIKGVLNNLDYIAGLGCTAIWLSPIFENNAGAYHGYNINNYLGIDPHFGTEQDLIDLVDAAHNYQRNGRAYPIRIILDVVTNHSGDNWTYKNGGQPNYSNGRQYDFGDWRTANRPIPTELRDSNLYHRRGNIVNYDASPENKLGDILGLKDYANDDDPTGSELINILIKAHCYWIRTADIDGFRVDAVKHMNPLACSRFCSNIREYAYSLGKRGFFLYGELAVASDDIYNQYLGPNTSVFSGNSTVFIGLDSLLDFRLAEGAGDDAGLRYVIEGRADPKTLFDRLNAQQNQALNRGEIGRYLVSFIDNHDSFWQPGGRIGATATDQQAIAGIGFLLCTLGTPCLYYGTEQGFSGSGGDNAIREAMFDRNTPGLNLLNPACTLYQEIAKIAAVMRSSEPLRFGRMYYRPISGNGTDFGLPYGTDYTLAFSRLLYGREVLVAYNVSATHRDDFIIIDSAFHQPGDTLNFLYGGVGGVSVQQGPAGLFIQLHLDRRQFVILE
;
A
#
# COMPACT_ATOMS: atom_id res chain seq x y z
N MET A 1 -42.27 -22.87 2.85
CA MET A 1 -40.91 -22.41 3.26
C MET A 1 -40.60 -21.28 2.30
N ASP A 2 -40.82 -20.05 2.76
CA ASP A 2 -40.47 -18.88 1.96
C ASP A 2 -38.94 -18.83 1.85
N GLY A 3 -38.43 -18.84 0.61
CA GLY A 3 -37.01 -18.64 0.36
C GLY A 3 -36.53 -17.31 0.92
N PRO A 4 -35.24 -17.15 1.22
CA PRO A 4 -34.74 -15.88 1.73
C PRO A 4 -35.15 -14.77 0.76
N ALA A 5 -35.88 -13.77 1.28
CA ALA A 5 -36.27 -12.60 0.52
C ALA A 5 -34.99 -11.94 -0.01
N THR A 6 -34.80 -11.97 -1.34
CA THR A 6 -33.75 -11.21 -2.00
C THR A 6 -33.98 -9.74 -1.67
N MET A 7 -33.07 -9.12 -0.93
CA MET A 7 -33.12 -7.67 -0.72
C MET A 7 -33.11 -6.97 -2.08
N PRO A 8 -33.94 -5.93 -2.26
CA PRO A 8 -33.99 -5.20 -3.52
C PRO A 8 -32.59 -4.59 -3.79
N LEU A 9 -32.12 -4.76 -5.03
CA LEU A 9 -30.85 -4.20 -5.48
C LEU A 9 -30.85 -2.68 -5.34
N ILE A 10 -29.91 -2.14 -4.58
CA ILE A 10 -29.73 -0.69 -4.43
C ILE A 10 -29.09 -0.16 -5.72
N THR A 11 -29.76 0.77 -6.40
CA THR A 11 -29.30 1.34 -7.67
C THR A 11 -29.16 2.86 -7.66
N SER A 12 -29.58 3.51 -6.58
CA SER A 12 -29.55 4.96 -6.41
C SER A 12 -29.05 5.30 -5.02
N ILE A 13 -28.31 6.41 -4.89
CA ILE A 13 -27.91 6.93 -3.58
C ILE A 13 -29.10 7.37 -2.73
N GLN A 14 -30.26 7.63 -3.32
CA GLN A 14 -31.47 7.98 -2.59
C GLN A 14 -32.02 6.79 -1.78
N GLN A 15 -31.71 5.59 -2.16
CA GLN A 15 -32.10 4.36 -1.45
C GLN A 15 -31.17 4.00 -0.29
N ILE A 16 -30.03 4.70 -0.16
CA ILE A 16 -29.03 4.43 0.86
C ILE A 16 -29.45 5.13 2.16
N ASP A 17 -29.65 4.32 3.20
CA ASP A 17 -29.72 4.79 4.58
C ASP A 17 -28.32 4.74 5.20
N LEU A 18 -27.85 5.86 5.72
CA LEU A 18 -26.54 5.99 6.39
C LEU A 18 -26.65 6.02 7.93
N LEU A 19 -27.86 5.85 8.50
CA LEU A 19 -27.99 5.69 9.94
C LEU A 19 -27.29 4.39 10.40
N PRO A 20 -26.68 4.36 11.58
CA PRO A 20 -26.07 3.14 12.11
C PRO A 20 -27.05 1.96 12.07
N LYS A 21 -26.60 0.77 11.68
CA LYS A 21 -27.45 -0.43 11.70
C LYS A 21 -27.90 -0.71 13.14
N PRO A 22 -29.22 -0.88 13.41
CA PRO A 22 -29.70 -1.18 14.74
C PRO A 22 -29.00 -2.39 15.36
N GLY A 23 -28.47 -2.24 16.56
CA GLY A 23 -27.81 -3.32 17.29
C GLY A 23 -26.38 -3.67 16.81
N LYS A 24 -25.88 -3.02 15.74
CA LYS A 24 -24.47 -3.23 15.29
C LYS A 24 -23.54 -2.30 16.08
N THR A 25 -22.51 -2.88 16.68
CA THR A 25 -21.34 -2.14 17.17
C THR A 25 -20.26 -2.19 16.10
N TYR A 26 -19.78 -1.02 15.69
CA TYR A 26 -18.71 -0.92 14.70
C TYR A 26 -17.36 -1.03 15.40
N THR A 27 -16.44 -1.77 14.78
CA THR A 27 -15.11 -2.01 15.32
C THR A 27 -14.27 -0.74 15.26
N SER A 28 -13.61 -0.42 16.37
CA SER A 28 -12.70 0.72 16.48
C SER A 28 -11.37 0.24 17.03
N PHE A 29 -10.30 0.49 16.29
CA PHE A 29 -8.96 0.10 16.69
C PHE A 29 -8.28 1.25 17.43
N THR A 30 -7.57 0.92 18.52
CA THR A 30 -6.77 1.88 19.28
C THR A 30 -5.32 1.97 18.81
N ARG A 31 -4.84 0.96 18.08
CA ARG A 31 -3.49 0.96 17.50
C ARG A 31 -3.38 2.00 16.39
N GLU A 32 -2.23 2.65 16.31
CA GLU A 32 -1.89 3.55 15.22
C GLU A 32 -1.51 2.77 13.95
N TRP A 33 -1.63 3.41 12.78
CA TRP A 33 -1.31 2.76 11.51
C TRP A 33 0.18 2.43 11.33
N ARG A 34 1.08 3.16 11.98
CA ARG A 34 2.51 2.81 12.01
C ARG A 34 2.84 1.53 12.79
N GLU A 35 1.86 0.96 13.49
CA GLU A 35 1.97 -0.34 14.16
C GLU A 35 1.49 -1.48 13.26
N GLU A 36 0.83 -1.15 12.15
CA GLU A 36 0.27 -2.13 11.23
C GLU A 36 1.31 -2.57 10.19
N PHE A 37 1.14 -3.79 9.72
CA PHE A 37 1.84 -4.34 8.57
C PHE A 37 0.79 -4.76 7.55
N ILE A 38 0.73 -4.03 6.43
CA ILE A 38 -0.28 -4.22 5.40
C ILE A 38 0.15 -5.36 4.47
N TYR A 39 -0.78 -6.27 4.19
CA TYR A 39 -0.67 -7.26 3.14
C TYR A 39 -1.58 -6.84 1.98
N PHE A 40 -0.99 -6.42 0.87
CA PHE A 40 -1.72 -6.07 -0.34
C PHE A 40 -1.91 -7.30 -1.22
N LEU A 41 -3.14 -7.60 -1.60
CA LEU A 41 -3.45 -8.71 -2.48
C LEU A 41 -4.45 -8.33 -3.58
N MET A 42 -4.27 -8.96 -4.75
CA MET A 42 -5.29 -8.97 -5.80
C MET A 42 -6.23 -10.14 -5.54
N VAL A 43 -7.52 -9.83 -5.31
CA VAL A 43 -8.53 -10.85 -4.93
C VAL A 43 -8.57 -11.98 -5.96
N ASP A 44 -8.59 -11.63 -7.26
CA ASP A 44 -8.64 -12.60 -8.35
C ASP A 44 -7.46 -13.59 -8.38
N ARG A 45 -6.31 -13.20 -7.82
CA ARG A 45 -5.03 -13.93 -7.93
C ARG A 45 -4.62 -14.63 -6.64
N PHE A 46 -5.30 -14.35 -5.54
CA PHE A 46 -4.86 -14.81 -4.22
C PHE A 46 -5.29 -16.26 -3.95
N HIS A 47 -6.60 -16.57 -3.95
CA HIS A 47 -7.10 -17.93 -3.72
C HIS A 47 -8.57 -18.09 -4.10
N ASP A 48 -8.96 -19.29 -4.56
CA ASP A 48 -10.29 -19.61 -5.11
C ASP A 48 -11.25 -20.29 -4.10
N SER A 49 -11.10 -20.12 -2.85
CA SER A 49 -11.91 -20.64 -1.75
C SER A 49 -11.90 -22.13 -1.43
N PRO A 50 -11.85 -23.12 -2.31
CA PRO A 50 -11.65 -24.51 -1.90
C PRO A 50 -10.38 -24.66 -1.08
N GLN A 51 -10.45 -25.40 0.01
CA GLN A 51 -9.24 -25.72 0.78
C GLN A 51 -8.30 -26.58 -0.07
N ARG A 52 -7.03 -26.15 -0.11
CA ARG A 52 -5.96 -26.81 -0.84
C ARG A 52 -4.75 -26.92 0.06
N GLU A 53 -4.08 -28.06 0.01
CA GLU A 53 -2.81 -28.20 0.73
C GLU A 53 -1.72 -27.34 0.08
N PRO A 54 -0.95 -26.56 0.86
CA PRO A 54 0.14 -25.76 0.32
C PRO A 54 1.30 -26.63 -0.19
N VAL A 55 2.03 -26.11 -1.16
CA VAL A 55 3.28 -26.71 -1.62
C VAL A 55 4.32 -26.54 -0.53
N HIS A 56 4.73 -27.63 0.10
CA HIS A 56 5.72 -27.62 1.18
C HIS A 56 7.15 -27.66 0.61
N SER A 57 7.67 -26.50 0.24
CA SER A 57 9.07 -26.35 -0.15
C SER A 57 9.69 -25.13 0.53
N PRO A 58 10.87 -25.23 1.15
CA PRO A 58 11.57 -24.07 1.71
C PRO A 58 12.09 -23.12 0.61
N ALA A 59 12.18 -23.59 -0.64
CA ALA A 59 12.63 -22.78 -1.77
C ALA A 59 11.53 -21.91 -2.36
N ARG A 60 11.94 -20.89 -3.12
CA ARG A 60 11.03 -20.09 -3.94
C ARG A 60 10.22 -20.97 -4.87
N THR A 61 8.95 -20.63 -5.02
CA THR A 61 8.09 -21.26 -6.03
C THR A 61 7.61 -20.18 -6.99
N PRO A 62 7.79 -20.34 -8.30
CA PRO A 62 7.28 -19.38 -9.26
C PRO A 62 5.77 -19.22 -9.13
N GLY A 63 5.29 -17.98 -9.19
CA GLY A 63 3.86 -17.70 -9.27
C GLY A 63 3.23 -18.26 -10.56
N ILE A 64 1.95 -18.55 -10.51
CA ILE A 64 1.23 -19.08 -11.67
C ILE A 64 0.96 -17.94 -12.64
N ARG A 65 1.47 -18.03 -13.86
CA ARG A 65 1.18 -17.09 -14.92
C ARG A 65 -0.30 -17.21 -15.33
N THR A 66 -0.95 -16.08 -15.42
CA THR A 66 -2.38 -16.00 -15.70
C THR A 66 -2.64 -15.23 -17.00
N PRO A 67 -3.76 -15.49 -17.68
CA PRO A 67 -4.23 -14.63 -18.77
C PRO A 67 -4.62 -13.25 -18.23
N ASN A 68 -4.81 -12.29 -19.14
CA ASN A 68 -5.34 -10.96 -18.81
C ASN A 68 -6.88 -11.01 -18.73
N ASP A 69 -7.39 -11.87 -17.85
CA ASP A 69 -8.80 -12.14 -17.61
C ASP A 69 -8.98 -12.71 -16.20
N PHE A 70 -10.21 -12.89 -15.73
CA PHE A 70 -10.50 -13.50 -14.43
C PHE A 70 -9.87 -14.89 -14.27
N TYR A 71 -9.16 -15.09 -13.16
CA TYR A 71 -8.54 -16.36 -12.82
C TYR A 71 -9.32 -17.14 -11.76
N GLY A 72 -10.13 -16.45 -10.97
CA GLY A 72 -11.12 -17.08 -10.10
C GLY A 72 -10.84 -17.00 -8.60
N GLY A 73 -9.92 -16.15 -8.18
CA GLY A 73 -9.77 -15.84 -6.75
C GLY A 73 -10.99 -15.08 -6.21
N THR A 74 -11.30 -15.28 -4.93
CA THR A 74 -12.53 -14.78 -4.30
C THR A 74 -12.29 -14.16 -2.93
N ILE A 75 -13.24 -13.35 -2.45
CA ILE A 75 -13.25 -12.82 -1.07
C ILE A 75 -13.24 -13.98 -0.06
N LYS A 76 -13.97 -15.06 -0.36
CA LYS A 76 -13.98 -16.26 0.47
C LYS A 76 -12.63 -16.98 0.49
N GLY A 77 -11.88 -16.91 -0.61
CA GLY A 77 -10.51 -17.38 -0.67
C GLY A 77 -9.59 -16.61 0.28
N VAL A 78 -9.79 -15.30 0.43
CA VAL A 78 -9.07 -14.48 1.41
C VAL A 78 -9.48 -14.87 2.84
N LEU A 79 -10.78 -14.97 3.11
CA LEU A 79 -11.33 -15.41 4.40
C LEU A 79 -10.71 -16.72 4.88
N ASN A 80 -10.64 -17.71 4.00
CA ASN A 80 -10.14 -19.06 4.31
C ASN A 80 -8.62 -19.10 4.57
N ASN A 81 -7.89 -18.03 4.27
CA ASN A 81 -6.43 -17.96 4.40
C ASN A 81 -5.95 -16.84 5.34
N LEU A 82 -6.78 -16.37 6.27
CA LEU A 82 -6.39 -15.40 7.29
C LEU A 82 -5.21 -15.90 8.15
N ASP A 83 -5.14 -17.21 8.42
CA ASP A 83 -4.04 -17.82 9.17
C ASP A 83 -2.68 -17.62 8.48
N TYR A 84 -2.65 -17.75 7.15
CA TYR A 84 -1.44 -17.51 6.37
C TYR A 84 -0.98 -16.05 6.47
N ILE A 85 -1.90 -15.11 6.29
CA ILE A 85 -1.60 -13.67 6.35
C ILE A 85 -1.16 -13.25 7.76
N ALA A 86 -1.89 -13.69 8.78
CA ALA A 86 -1.55 -13.45 10.18
C ALA A 86 -0.24 -14.12 10.58
N GLY A 87 0.03 -15.32 10.04
CA GLY A 87 1.27 -16.06 10.26
C GLY A 87 2.51 -15.30 9.83
N LEU A 88 2.42 -14.55 8.73
CA LEU A 88 3.47 -13.66 8.23
C LEU A 88 3.73 -12.46 9.15
N GLY A 89 2.77 -12.13 10.01
CA GLY A 89 2.84 -10.99 10.93
C GLY A 89 2.01 -9.78 10.47
N CYS A 90 1.31 -9.89 9.34
CA CYS A 90 0.44 -8.83 8.83
C CYS A 90 -0.77 -8.62 9.72
N THR A 91 -1.20 -7.38 9.86
CA THR A 91 -2.28 -6.93 10.75
C THR A 91 -3.32 -6.09 10.03
N ALA A 92 -3.10 -5.84 8.73
CA ALA A 92 -4.06 -5.21 7.85
C ALA A 92 -4.00 -5.87 6.47
N ILE A 93 -5.14 -5.96 5.80
CA ILE A 93 -5.26 -6.49 4.43
C ILE A 93 -5.80 -5.37 3.54
N TRP A 94 -5.08 -5.07 2.46
CA TRP A 94 -5.56 -4.22 1.38
C TRP A 94 -6.02 -5.13 0.25
N LEU A 95 -7.32 -5.09 -0.06
CA LEU A 95 -7.94 -5.80 -1.18
C LEU A 95 -7.91 -4.90 -2.43
N SER A 96 -7.48 -5.44 -3.59
CA SER A 96 -7.74 -4.78 -4.89
C SER A 96 -9.23 -4.46 -5.02
N PRO A 97 -9.65 -3.52 -5.93
CA PRO A 97 -11.05 -3.14 -6.02
C PRO A 97 -11.97 -4.34 -6.25
N ILE A 98 -13.05 -4.42 -5.48
CA ILE A 98 -13.99 -5.55 -5.48
C ILE A 98 -15.39 -5.20 -6.00
N PHE A 99 -15.61 -3.93 -6.35
CA PHE A 99 -16.89 -3.49 -6.87
C PHE A 99 -17.13 -4.00 -8.29
N GLU A 100 -18.39 -4.08 -8.73
CA GLU A 100 -18.74 -4.63 -10.02
C GLU A 100 -18.10 -3.86 -11.17
N ASN A 101 -17.44 -4.58 -12.04
CA ASN A 101 -16.60 -4.07 -13.12
C ASN A 101 -17.15 -4.38 -14.50
N ASN A 102 -16.54 -3.77 -15.50
CA ASN A 102 -16.72 -4.17 -16.90
C ASN A 102 -16.22 -5.61 -17.11
N ALA A 103 -16.84 -6.32 -18.05
CA ALA A 103 -16.45 -7.68 -18.39
C ALA A 103 -14.94 -7.80 -18.67
N GLY A 104 -14.29 -8.80 -18.09
CA GLY A 104 -12.86 -9.08 -18.25
C GLY A 104 -11.92 -8.23 -17.39
N ALA A 105 -12.42 -7.26 -16.61
CA ALA A 105 -11.60 -6.38 -15.78
C ALA A 105 -11.24 -6.99 -14.41
N TYR A 106 -10.54 -8.12 -14.43
CA TYR A 106 -10.13 -8.88 -13.23
C TYR A 106 -9.40 -8.07 -12.17
N HIS A 107 -8.78 -6.96 -12.55
CA HIS A 107 -8.04 -6.08 -11.64
C HIS A 107 -8.93 -5.16 -10.80
N GLY A 108 -10.19 -4.96 -11.20
CA GLY A 108 -11.17 -4.22 -10.40
C GLY A 108 -11.23 -2.71 -10.67
N TYR A 109 -10.38 -2.12 -11.52
CA TYR A 109 -10.31 -0.67 -11.72
C TYR A 109 -11.28 -0.11 -12.76
N ASN A 110 -12.05 -0.97 -13.46
CA ASN A 110 -13.05 -0.58 -14.45
C ASN A 110 -14.47 -0.55 -13.86
N ILE A 111 -14.67 0.16 -12.75
CA ILE A 111 -15.90 0.10 -11.96
C ILE A 111 -17.09 0.65 -12.76
N ASN A 112 -18.18 -0.12 -12.81
CA ASN A 112 -19.46 0.33 -13.31
C ASN A 112 -20.54 0.39 -12.22
N ASN A 113 -20.42 -0.38 -11.13
CA ASN A 113 -21.39 -0.37 -10.04
C ASN A 113 -20.68 -0.26 -8.69
N TYR A 114 -20.78 0.92 -8.07
CA TYR A 114 -20.20 1.23 -6.75
C TYR A 114 -21.04 0.68 -5.58
N LEU A 115 -22.23 0.14 -5.84
CA LEU A 115 -23.16 -0.37 -4.83
C LEU A 115 -23.30 -1.90 -4.84
N GLY A 116 -22.49 -2.59 -5.66
CA GLY A 116 -22.46 -4.04 -5.77
C GLY A 116 -21.04 -4.59 -5.75
N ILE A 117 -20.89 -5.79 -5.21
CA ILE A 117 -19.65 -6.58 -5.32
C ILE A 117 -19.67 -7.29 -6.67
N ASP A 118 -18.52 -7.35 -7.34
CA ASP A 118 -18.38 -8.10 -8.58
C ASP A 118 -18.65 -9.59 -8.32
N PRO A 119 -19.58 -10.21 -9.07
CA PRO A 119 -19.94 -11.62 -8.86
C PRO A 119 -18.78 -12.61 -9.01
N HIS A 120 -17.70 -12.24 -9.71
CA HIS A 120 -16.50 -13.07 -9.80
C HIS A 120 -15.75 -13.13 -8.46
N PHE A 121 -15.84 -12.08 -7.64
CA PHE A 121 -15.18 -12.03 -6.33
C PHE A 121 -16.04 -12.54 -5.18
N GLY A 122 -17.36 -12.53 -5.34
CA GLY A 122 -18.29 -13.00 -4.31
C GLY A 122 -19.51 -12.10 -4.12
N THR A 123 -19.99 -12.03 -2.91
CA THR A 123 -21.20 -11.30 -2.50
C THR A 123 -20.91 -10.28 -1.41
N GLU A 124 -21.87 -9.37 -1.15
CA GLU A 124 -21.84 -8.48 0.01
C GLU A 124 -21.66 -9.26 1.33
N GLN A 125 -22.33 -10.42 1.45
CA GLN A 125 -22.20 -11.25 2.65
C GLN A 125 -20.80 -11.83 2.80
N ASP A 126 -20.14 -12.23 1.71
CA ASP A 126 -18.75 -12.72 1.77
C ASP A 126 -17.79 -11.64 2.27
N LEU A 127 -18.02 -10.37 1.90
CA LEU A 127 -17.25 -9.25 2.44
C LEU A 127 -17.52 -9.03 3.93
N ILE A 128 -18.78 -9.06 4.36
CA ILE A 128 -19.15 -8.95 5.77
C ILE A 128 -18.51 -10.07 6.58
N ASP A 129 -18.60 -11.31 6.10
CA ASP A 129 -18.01 -12.48 6.76
C ASP A 129 -16.49 -12.38 6.89
N LEU A 130 -15.81 -11.87 5.84
CA LEU A 130 -14.37 -11.62 5.86
C LEU A 130 -14.01 -10.58 6.93
N VAL A 131 -14.71 -9.45 6.96
CA VAL A 131 -14.43 -8.37 7.91
C VAL A 131 -14.70 -8.82 9.34
N ASP A 132 -15.83 -9.48 9.59
CA ASP A 132 -16.18 -9.99 10.91
C ASP A 132 -15.15 -11.03 11.39
N ALA A 133 -14.71 -11.94 10.52
CA ALA A 133 -13.68 -12.93 10.86
C ALA A 133 -12.31 -12.28 11.12
N ALA A 134 -11.93 -11.28 10.33
CA ALA A 134 -10.68 -10.54 10.48
C ALA A 134 -10.65 -9.74 11.79
N HIS A 135 -11.72 -9.05 12.14
CA HIS A 135 -11.84 -8.31 13.39
C HIS A 135 -11.79 -9.21 14.64
N ASN A 136 -12.39 -10.40 14.56
CA ASN A 136 -12.43 -11.36 15.66
C ASN A 136 -11.31 -12.42 15.60
N TYR A 137 -10.35 -12.25 14.70
CA TYR A 137 -9.31 -13.23 14.48
C TYR A 137 -8.44 -13.42 15.74
N GLN A 138 -8.09 -14.68 16.02
CA GLN A 138 -7.24 -15.06 17.14
C GLN A 138 -6.03 -15.84 16.64
N ARG A 139 -4.86 -15.50 17.13
CA ARG A 139 -3.62 -16.23 16.87
C ARG A 139 -3.10 -16.83 18.17
N ASN A 140 -2.93 -18.16 18.19
CA ASN A 140 -2.47 -18.87 19.39
C ASN A 140 -3.32 -18.57 20.64
N GLY A 141 -4.64 -18.47 20.48
CA GLY A 141 -5.59 -18.18 21.56
C GLY A 141 -5.56 -16.73 22.10
N ARG A 142 -4.86 -15.82 21.41
CA ARG A 142 -4.85 -14.39 21.75
C ARG A 142 -5.49 -13.57 20.65
N ALA A 143 -6.19 -12.50 21.01
CA ALA A 143 -6.77 -11.57 20.06
C ALA A 143 -5.68 -11.03 19.12
N TYR A 144 -5.95 -11.13 17.83
CA TYR A 144 -5.09 -10.66 16.75
C TYR A 144 -5.94 -10.03 15.65
N PRO A 145 -6.67 -8.96 15.96
CA PRO A 145 -7.60 -8.38 15.01
C PRO A 145 -6.84 -7.81 13.80
N ILE A 146 -7.39 -8.08 12.62
CA ILE A 146 -6.84 -7.67 11.31
C ILE A 146 -7.77 -6.61 10.72
N ARG A 147 -7.21 -5.51 10.23
CA ARG A 147 -7.97 -4.44 9.57
C ARG A 147 -8.19 -4.76 8.09
N ILE A 148 -9.32 -4.34 7.55
CA ILE A 148 -9.63 -4.50 6.13
C ILE A 148 -9.71 -3.14 5.45
N ILE A 149 -8.91 -2.98 4.40
CA ILE A 149 -8.83 -1.78 3.56
C ILE A 149 -9.37 -2.15 2.18
N LEU A 150 -10.31 -1.37 1.67
CA LEU A 150 -10.77 -1.49 0.29
C LEU A 150 -10.02 -0.51 -0.62
N ASP A 151 -9.66 -0.98 -1.79
CA ASP A 151 -9.22 -0.11 -2.89
C ASP A 151 -10.44 0.52 -3.54
N VAL A 152 -10.42 1.85 -3.68
CA VAL A 152 -11.55 2.62 -4.19
C VAL A 152 -11.12 3.58 -5.29
N VAL A 153 -11.90 3.66 -6.35
CA VAL A 153 -11.63 4.49 -7.52
C VAL A 153 -12.59 5.66 -7.52
N THR A 154 -12.08 6.87 -7.34
CA THR A 154 -12.89 8.10 -7.26
C THR A 154 -12.55 9.11 -8.35
N ASN A 155 -11.50 8.87 -9.11
CA ASN A 155 -11.07 9.71 -10.23
C ASN A 155 -11.84 9.43 -11.52
N HIS A 156 -12.18 8.17 -11.77
CA HIS A 156 -12.79 7.73 -13.03
C HIS A 156 -13.78 6.59 -12.79
N SER A 157 -14.59 6.32 -13.81
CA SER A 157 -15.38 5.09 -13.91
C SER A 157 -14.79 4.15 -14.96
N GLY A 158 -15.36 2.98 -15.11
CA GLY A 158 -15.08 2.10 -16.23
C GLY A 158 -15.44 2.72 -17.59
N ASP A 159 -15.25 1.98 -18.67
CA ASP A 159 -15.68 2.40 -20.01
C ASP A 159 -17.21 2.30 -20.16
N ASN A 160 -17.90 3.24 -19.51
CA ASN A 160 -19.35 3.22 -19.30
C ASN A 160 -20.15 3.88 -20.43
N TRP A 161 -19.50 4.68 -21.27
CA TRP A 161 -20.13 5.42 -22.35
C TRP A 161 -19.18 5.60 -23.53
N THR A 162 -19.73 6.02 -24.68
CA THR A 162 -18.97 6.25 -25.91
C THR A 162 -18.92 7.73 -26.27
N TYR A 163 -17.87 8.15 -26.97
CA TYR A 163 -17.85 9.42 -27.67
C TYR A 163 -18.73 9.36 -28.94
N LYS A 164 -19.38 10.47 -29.30
CA LYS A 164 -20.39 10.54 -30.39
C LYS A 164 -19.91 9.98 -31.73
N ASN A 165 -18.63 10.14 -32.04
CA ASN A 165 -18.07 9.66 -33.31
C ASN A 165 -17.47 8.25 -33.23
N GLY A 166 -17.77 7.51 -32.16
CA GLY A 166 -17.50 6.08 -32.02
C GLY A 166 -16.06 5.68 -31.67
N GLY A 167 -15.09 6.58 -31.73
CA GLY A 167 -13.70 6.30 -31.33
C GLY A 167 -13.39 6.81 -29.94
N GLN A 168 -12.26 6.39 -29.39
CA GLN A 168 -11.67 6.96 -28.18
C GLN A 168 -10.66 8.04 -28.61
N PRO A 169 -10.99 9.35 -28.52
CA PRO A 169 -10.06 10.41 -28.94
C PRO A 169 -8.93 10.53 -27.92
N ASN A 170 -7.81 11.14 -28.33
CA ASN A 170 -6.78 11.58 -27.44
C ASN A 170 -7.06 13.02 -26.96
N TYR A 171 -6.54 13.36 -25.78
CA TYR A 171 -6.54 14.72 -25.28
C TYR A 171 -5.91 15.68 -26.30
N SER A 172 -6.55 16.81 -26.54
CA SER A 172 -6.06 17.82 -27.49
C SER A 172 -6.41 19.22 -27.01
N ASN A 173 -5.46 19.93 -26.43
CA ASN A 173 -5.55 21.34 -26.01
C ASN A 173 -6.86 21.70 -25.25
N GLY A 174 -7.32 20.81 -24.37
CA GLY A 174 -8.53 21.03 -23.58
C GLY A 174 -9.84 20.93 -24.38
N ARG A 175 -9.81 20.42 -25.62
CA ARG A 175 -11.03 20.21 -26.41
C ARG A 175 -12.00 19.28 -25.67
N GLN A 176 -13.26 19.71 -25.52
CA GLN A 176 -14.33 18.86 -25.06
C GLN A 176 -14.98 18.12 -26.25
N TYR A 177 -15.20 16.83 -26.09
CA TYR A 177 -15.83 15.99 -27.09
C TYR A 177 -17.29 15.72 -26.72
N ASP A 178 -18.13 15.54 -27.75
CA ASP A 178 -19.55 15.23 -27.55
C ASP A 178 -19.72 13.84 -26.96
N PHE A 179 -20.63 13.75 -25.98
CA PHE A 179 -21.11 12.47 -25.47
C PHE A 179 -21.89 11.72 -26.56
N GLY A 180 -21.65 10.42 -26.66
CA GLY A 180 -22.42 9.53 -27.51
C GLY A 180 -23.56 8.86 -26.75
N ASP A 181 -23.36 7.60 -26.36
CA ASP A 181 -24.37 6.81 -25.67
C ASP A 181 -23.80 6.05 -24.48
N TRP A 182 -24.64 5.76 -23.49
CA TRP A 182 -24.34 4.83 -22.43
C TRP A 182 -24.21 3.41 -22.96
N ARG A 183 -23.16 2.70 -22.56
CA ARG A 183 -23.02 1.28 -22.88
C ARG A 183 -24.03 0.48 -22.05
N THR A 184 -24.90 -0.27 -22.72
CA THR A 184 -26.01 -0.99 -22.05
C THR A 184 -25.54 -1.95 -20.97
N ALA A 185 -24.43 -2.68 -21.22
CA ALA A 185 -23.86 -3.65 -20.28
C ALA A 185 -23.12 -3.02 -19.10
N ASN A 186 -22.65 -1.77 -19.23
CA ASN A 186 -21.76 -1.13 -18.27
C ASN A 186 -22.33 0.21 -17.76
N ARG A 187 -23.64 0.33 -17.66
CA ARG A 187 -24.26 1.58 -17.15
C ARG A 187 -23.88 1.84 -15.71
N PRO A 188 -23.44 3.06 -15.36
CA PRO A 188 -23.03 3.35 -13.99
C PRO A 188 -24.16 3.17 -12.97
N ILE A 189 -23.80 2.64 -11.82
CA ILE A 189 -24.60 2.60 -10.60
C ILE A 189 -23.72 3.17 -9.48
N PRO A 190 -24.19 4.17 -8.69
CA PRO A 190 -25.55 4.74 -8.63
C PRO A 190 -26.01 5.39 -9.94
N THR A 191 -27.34 5.37 -10.15
CA THR A 191 -27.97 5.92 -11.37
C THR A 191 -27.71 7.42 -11.55
N GLU A 192 -27.45 8.14 -10.47
CA GLU A 192 -27.04 9.55 -10.47
C GLU A 192 -25.77 9.81 -11.25
N LEU A 193 -24.89 8.82 -11.40
CA LEU A 193 -23.68 8.93 -12.24
C LEU A 193 -24.00 8.88 -13.74
N ARG A 194 -25.26 8.73 -14.13
CA ARG A 194 -25.70 8.73 -15.55
C ARG A 194 -26.00 10.13 -16.07
N ASP A 195 -25.36 11.14 -15.55
CA ASP A 195 -25.32 12.47 -16.13
C ASP A 195 -23.97 12.68 -16.85
N SER A 196 -24.01 12.92 -18.17
CA SER A 196 -22.81 13.15 -18.97
C SER A 196 -22.02 14.40 -18.57
N ASN A 197 -22.62 15.33 -17.80
CA ASN A 197 -21.91 16.50 -17.29
C ASN A 197 -20.95 16.16 -16.14
N LEU A 198 -21.12 15.01 -15.49
CA LEU A 198 -20.22 14.53 -14.45
C LEU A 198 -18.90 13.97 -15.01
N TYR A 199 -18.67 14.08 -16.33
CA TYR A 199 -17.48 13.58 -17.01
C TYR A 199 -16.82 14.70 -17.81
N HIS A 200 -15.49 14.81 -17.77
CA HIS A 200 -14.74 15.85 -18.48
C HIS A 200 -14.83 15.72 -20.00
N ARG A 201 -14.86 14.51 -20.51
CA ARG A 201 -15.00 14.22 -21.96
C ARG A 201 -13.88 14.88 -22.80
N ARG A 202 -12.63 14.73 -22.36
CA ARG A 202 -11.46 15.35 -22.99
C ARG A 202 -10.60 14.36 -23.79
N GLY A 203 -11.00 13.08 -23.85
CA GLY A 203 -10.22 12.01 -24.50
C GLY A 203 -9.11 11.47 -23.63
N ASN A 204 -8.37 10.48 -24.13
CA ASN A 204 -7.29 9.82 -23.41
C ASN A 204 -6.12 10.76 -23.09
N ILE A 205 -5.56 10.62 -21.89
CA ILE A 205 -4.29 11.24 -21.52
C ILE A 205 -3.19 10.73 -22.47
N VAL A 206 -2.40 11.65 -23.00
CA VAL A 206 -1.19 11.37 -23.80
C VAL A 206 0.06 11.56 -22.95
N ASN A 207 0.06 12.59 -22.08
CA ASN A 207 1.15 12.85 -21.15
C ASN A 207 0.62 12.92 -19.70
N TYR A 208 0.87 11.86 -18.95
CA TYR A 208 0.40 11.70 -17.57
C TYR A 208 1.00 12.69 -16.56
N ASP A 209 2.07 13.40 -16.93
CA ASP A 209 2.71 14.42 -16.09
C ASP A 209 2.35 15.85 -16.49
N ALA A 210 1.70 16.04 -17.63
CA ALA A 210 1.34 17.36 -18.13
C ALA A 210 0.01 17.87 -17.56
N SER A 211 0.03 19.06 -16.94
CA SER A 211 -1.19 19.78 -16.55
C SER A 211 -1.68 20.68 -17.70
N PRO A 212 -2.99 20.81 -17.93
CA PRO A 212 -4.11 20.24 -17.18
C PRO A 212 -4.54 18.83 -17.68
N GLU A 213 -3.88 18.28 -18.68
CA GLU A 213 -4.22 17.02 -19.33
C GLU A 213 -4.37 15.87 -18.35
N ASN A 214 -3.43 15.78 -17.39
CA ASN A 214 -3.40 14.75 -16.35
C ASN A 214 -4.58 14.81 -15.38
N LYS A 215 -5.38 15.90 -15.39
CA LYS A 215 -6.58 16.07 -14.53
C LYS A 215 -7.88 15.97 -15.31
N LEU A 216 -7.83 16.06 -16.62
CA LEU A 216 -9.01 16.21 -17.46
C LEU A 216 -9.20 15.06 -18.45
N GLY A 217 -8.23 14.18 -18.58
CA GLY A 217 -8.23 13.14 -19.60
C GLY A 217 -8.59 11.76 -19.06
N ASP A 218 -9.13 10.93 -19.95
CA ASP A 218 -9.45 9.52 -19.69
C ASP A 218 -8.15 8.71 -19.50
N ILE A 219 -8.12 7.81 -18.52
CA ILE A 219 -7.00 6.90 -18.31
C ILE A 219 -7.24 5.62 -19.11
N LEU A 220 -6.54 5.43 -20.23
CA LEU A 220 -6.64 4.21 -21.06
C LEU A 220 -8.09 3.83 -21.45
N GLY A 221 -8.95 4.84 -21.65
CA GLY A 221 -10.36 4.63 -21.96
C GLY A 221 -11.31 4.60 -20.77
N LEU A 222 -10.81 4.56 -19.55
CA LEU A 222 -11.58 4.77 -18.32
C LEU A 222 -12.07 6.22 -18.27
N LYS A 223 -13.35 6.40 -17.98
CA LYS A 223 -14.03 7.70 -18.14
C LYS A 223 -13.76 8.62 -16.98
N ASP A 224 -13.02 9.66 -17.25
CA ASP A 224 -12.60 10.66 -16.28
C ASP A 224 -13.77 11.47 -15.73
N TYR A 225 -13.86 11.54 -14.41
CA TYR A 225 -14.89 12.30 -13.71
C TYR A 225 -14.55 13.79 -13.64
N ALA A 226 -15.56 14.64 -13.83
CA ALA A 226 -15.46 16.08 -13.64
C ALA A 226 -15.40 16.44 -12.15
N ASN A 227 -14.27 16.15 -11.52
CA ASN A 227 -14.04 16.40 -10.09
C ASN A 227 -13.43 17.79 -9.81
N ASP A 228 -13.83 18.79 -10.57
CA ASP A 228 -13.39 20.19 -10.43
C ASP A 228 -13.91 20.85 -9.15
N ASP A 229 -13.32 22.01 -8.80
CA ASP A 229 -13.80 22.83 -7.70
C ASP A 229 -14.96 23.73 -8.15
N ASP A 230 -16.06 23.10 -8.51
CA ASP A 230 -17.30 23.72 -8.97
C ASP A 230 -18.53 22.96 -8.46
N PRO A 231 -19.77 23.44 -8.74
CA PRO A 231 -20.98 22.73 -8.33
C PRO A 231 -21.09 21.30 -8.89
N THR A 232 -20.65 21.05 -10.12
CA THR A 232 -20.69 19.72 -10.78
C THR A 232 -19.76 18.74 -10.08
N GLY A 233 -18.51 19.14 -9.84
CA GLY A 233 -17.56 18.33 -9.09
C GLY A 233 -17.99 18.10 -7.64
N SER A 234 -18.67 19.08 -7.03
CA SER A 234 -19.25 18.93 -5.70
C SER A 234 -20.37 17.89 -5.66
N GLU A 235 -21.26 17.88 -6.66
CA GLU A 235 -22.33 16.89 -6.80
C GLU A 235 -21.75 15.49 -7.00
N LEU A 236 -20.82 15.34 -7.93
CA LEU A 236 -20.12 14.08 -8.20
C LEU A 236 -19.50 13.50 -6.93
N ILE A 237 -18.70 14.30 -6.21
CA ILE A 237 -18.02 13.84 -5.00
C ILE A 237 -19.02 13.44 -3.91
N ASN A 238 -20.16 14.15 -3.77
CA ASN A 238 -21.21 13.78 -2.82
C ASN A 238 -21.85 12.42 -3.17
N ILE A 239 -22.05 12.11 -4.46
CA ILE A 239 -22.52 10.79 -4.90
C ILE A 239 -21.54 9.71 -4.47
N LEU A 240 -20.25 9.92 -4.76
CA LEU A 240 -19.19 8.95 -4.42
C LEU A 240 -19.03 8.80 -2.91
N ILE A 241 -19.06 9.88 -2.12
CA ILE A 241 -19.03 9.83 -0.66
C ILE A 241 -20.15 8.92 -0.15
N LYS A 242 -21.39 9.14 -0.60
CA LYS A 242 -22.52 8.37 -0.10
C LYS A 242 -22.44 6.90 -0.46
N ALA A 243 -21.97 6.58 -1.67
CA ALA A 243 -21.73 5.20 -2.11
C ALA A 243 -20.66 4.50 -1.25
N HIS A 244 -19.57 5.19 -0.89
CA HIS A 244 -18.51 4.59 -0.07
C HIS A 244 -18.86 4.54 1.43
N CYS A 245 -19.61 5.52 1.95
CA CYS A 245 -20.19 5.45 3.31
C CYS A 245 -21.11 4.23 3.48
N TYR A 246 -21.83 3.84 2.44
CA TYR A 246 -22.63 2.61 2.44
C TYR A 246 -21.79 1.38 2.81
N TRP A 247 -20.59 1.24 2.27
CA TRP A 247 -19.71 0.10 2.56
C TRP A 247 -19.12 0.13 3.97
N ILE A 248 -18.79 1.32 4.49
CA ILE A 248 -18.38 1.47 5.90
C ILE A 248 -19.49 0.96 6.83
N ARG A 249 -20.74 1.41 6.58
CA ARG A 249 -21.91 1.01 7.35
C ARG A 249 -22.21 -0.48 7.21
N THR A 250 -22.10 -1.00 6.01
CA THR A 250 -22.55 -2.36 5.67
C THR A 250 -21.57 -3.39 6.15
N ALA A 251 -20.29 -3.23 5.82
CA ALA A 251 -19.26 -4.23 6.05
C ALA A 251 -18.29 -3.91 7.20
N ASP A 252 -18.38 -2.73 7.82
CA ASP A 252 -17.50 -2.34 8.94
C ASP A 252 -16.00 -2.28 8.58
N ILE A 253 -15.67 -1.92 7.34
CA ILE A 253 -14.29 -1.78 6.85
C ILE A 253 -13.50 -0.69 7.60
N ASP A 254 -12.16 -0.69 7.51
CA ASP A 254 -11.27 0.11 8.36
C ASP A 254 -10.47 1.17 7.62
N GLY A 255 -10.53 1.19 6.31
CA GLY A 255 -9.84 2.18 5.50
C GLY A 255 -10.12 2.06 4.02
N PHE A 256 -9.70 3.08 3.29
CA PHE A 256 -9.66 3.10 1.83
C PHE A 256 -8.25 3.41 1.33
N ARG A 257 -7.81 2.66 0.34
CA ARG A 257 -6.77 3.10 -0.59
C ARG A 257 -7.46 3.81 -1.75
N VAL A 258 -7.16 5.08 -1.95
CA VAL A 258 -7.76 5.89 -3.02
C VAL A 258 -6.86 5.82 -4.25
N ASP A 259 -7.42 5.27 -5.32
CA ASP A 259 -6.76 5.10 -6.60
C ASP A 259 -6.57 6.43 -7.34
N ALA A 260 -5.51 6.52 -8.14
CA ALA A 260 -5.28 7.58 -9.14
C ALA A 260 -5.39 9.02 -8.58
N VAL A 261 -4.99 9.25 -7.33
CA VAL A 261 -5.08 10.57 -6.67
C VAL A 261 -4.33 11.65 -7.46
N LYS A 262 -3.25 11.28 -8.17
CA LYS A 262 -2.52 12.16 -9.08
C LYS A 262 -3.44 12.89 -10.06
N HIS A 263 -4.51 12.23 -10.47
CA HIS A 263 -5.45 12.70 -11.50
C HIS A 263 -6.67 13.42 -10.93
N MET A 264 -6.88 13.40 -9.61
CA MET A 264 -7.96 14.12 -8.96
C MET A 264 -7.60 15.57 -8.65
N ASN A 265 -8.61 16.44 -8.62
CA ASN A 265 -8.47 17.76 -8.00
C ASN A 265 -8.18 17.61 -6.49
N PRO A 266 -7.17 18.29 -5.92
CA PRO A 266 -6.84 18.19 -4.49
C PRO A 266 -8.00 18.52 -3.55
N LEU A 267 -8.89 19.47 -3.92
CA LEU A 267 -10.09 19.80 -3.13
C LEU A 267 -11.11 18.68 -3.15
N ALA A 268 -11.35 18.08 -4.31
CA ALA A 268 -12.26 16.95 -4.42
C ALA A 268 -11.77 15.77 -3.55
N CYS A 269 -10.47 15.47 -3.62
CA CYS A 269 -9.85 14.46 -2.77
C CYS A 269 -10.00 14.80 -1.28
N SER A 270 -9.70 16.04 -0.87
CA SER A 270 -9.85 16.48 0.53
C SER A 270 -11.30 16.43 1.01
N ARG A 271 -12.26 16.82 0.17
CA ARG A 271 -13.70 16.74 0.46
C ARG A 271 -14.14 15.29 0.66
N PHE A 272 -13.73 14.41 -0.24
CA PHE A 272 -14.00 12.98 -0.10
C PHE A 272 -13.43 12.45 1.23
N CYS A 273 -12.15 12.64 1.48
CA CYS A 273 -11.47 12.16 2.68
C CYS A 273 -12.10 12.69 3.98
N SER A 274 -12.40 13.98 4.05
CA SER A 274 -13.02 14.59 5.25
C SER A 274 -14.36 13.97 5.55
N ASN A 275 -15.24 13.85 4.55
CA ASN A 275 -16.58 13.31 4.76
C ASN A 275 -16.57 11.82 5.11
N ILE A 276 -15.69 11.03 4.48
CA ILE A 276 -15.51 9.61 4.83
C ILE A 276 -15.06 9.47 6.28
N ARG A 277 -14.08 10.27 6.71
CA ARG A 277 -13.57 10.23 8.08
C ARG A 277 -14.62 10.64 9.11
N GLU A 278 -15.35 11.73 8.84
CA GLU A 278 -16.44 12.20 9.70
C GLU A 278 -17.55 11.15 9.81
N TYR A 279 -17.90 10.51 8.70
CA TYR A 279 -18.90 9.46 8.72
C TYR A 279 -18.42 8.24 9.52
N ALA A 280 -17.20 7.76 9.29
CA ALA A 280 -16.63 6.66 10.06
C ALA A 280 -16.60 7.00 11.56
N TYR A 281 -16.20 8.22 11.92
CA TYR A 281 -16.22 8.70 13.29
C TYR A 281 -17.63 8.71 13.89
N SER A 282 -18.66 9.09 13.12
CA SER A 282 -20.05 9.07 13.56
C SER A 282 -20.57 7.67 13.90
N LEU A 283 -19.98 6.64 13.31
CA LEU A 283 -20.22 5.24 13.64
C LEU A 283 -19.37 4.73 14.83
N GLY A 284 -18.54 5.58 15.42
CA GLY A 284 -17.61 5.23 16.49
C GLY A 284 -16.27 4.63 16.02
N LYS A 285 -16.04 4.54 14.71
CA LYS A 285 -14.78 4.05 14.14
C LYS A 285 -13.70 5.14 14.19
N ARG A 286 -12.75 4.98 15.10
CA ARG A 286 -11.57 5.84 15.19
C ARG A 286 -10.42 5.26 14.36
N GLY A 287 -9.61 6.13 13.77
CA GLY A 287 -8.45 5.71 12.99
C GLY A 287 -8.81 5.05 11.66
N PHE A 288 -9.96 5.39 11.06
CA PHE A 288 -10.26 5.00 9.68
C PHE A 288 -9.18 5.57 8.75
N PHE A 289 -8.52 4.71 7.97
CA PHE A 289 -7.32 5.07 7.25
C PHE A 289 -7.60 5.40 5.79
N LEU A 290 -7.16 6.57 5.38
CA LEU A 290 -7.27 7.04 4.01
C LEU A 290 -5.88 7.31 3.46
N TYR A 291 -5.41 6.47 2.55
CA TYR A 291 -4.16 6.70 1.87
C TYR A 291 -4.33 6.60 0.35
N GLY A 292 -3.49 7.32 -0.38
CA GLY A 292 -3.67 7.49 -1.81
C GLY A 292 -2.53 6.94 -2.64
N GLU A 293 -2.84 6.61 -3.89
CA GLU A 293 -1.85 6.41 -4.92
C GLU A 293 -1.50 7.73 -5.59
N LEU A 294 -0.24 8.14 -5.43
CA LEU A 294 0.30 9.34 -6.04
C LEU A 294 1.69 9.05 -6.62
N ALA A 295 1.71 8.47 -7.83
CA ALA A 295 2.94 8.13 -8.53
C ALA A 295 3.57 9.38 -9.16
N VAL A 296 4.32 10.14 -8.35
CA VAL A 296 5.08 11.34 -8.76
C VAL A 296 6.40 11.43 -8.02
N ALA A 297 7.34 12.14 -8.61
CA ALA A 297 8.69 12.35 -8.08
C ALA A 297 8.84 13.64 -7.23
N SER A 298 7.75 14.31 -6.83
CA SER A 298 7.78 15.62 -6.17
C SER A 298 7.08 15.62 -4.81
N ASP A 299 7.81 16.03 -3.76
CA ASP A 299 7.25 16.22 -2.43
C ASP A 299 6.25 17.38 -2.36
N ASP A 300 6.40 18.39 -3.21
CA ASP A 300 5.46 19.51 -3.29
C ASP A 300 4.08 19.04 -3.74
N ILE A 301 4.03 18.05 -4.64
CA ILE A 301 2.77 17.44 -5.07
C ILE A 301 2.22 16.56 -3.93
N TYR A 302 3.04 15.77 -3.23
CA TYR A 302 2.61 15.03 -2.03
C TYR A 302 1.93 15.95 -1.02
N ASN A 303 2.51 17.12 -0.77
CA ASN A 303 1.99 18.10 0.17
C ASN A 303 0.62 18.68 -0.21
N GLN A 304 0.17 18.57 -1.45
CA GLN A 304 -1.16 19.00 -1.87
C GLN A 304 -2.27 18.06 -1.41
N TYR A 305 -1.95 16.79 -1.16
CA TYR A 305 -2.92 15.73 -0.83
C TYR A 305 -2.83 15.24 0.60
N LEU A 306 -1.66 15.41 1.26
CA LEU A 306 -1.43 14.95 2.63
C LEU A 306 -1.96 15.91 3.69
N GLY A 307 -2.66 15.36 4.68
CA GLY A 307 -3.02 16.01 5.92
C GLY A 307 -3.89 17.26 5.80
N PRO A 308 -3.93 18.09 6.83
CA PRO A 308 -4.67 19.34 6.82
C PRO A 308 -4.02 20.31 5.83
N ASN A 309 -4.70 20.58 4.74
CA ASN A 309 -4.22 21.48 3.70
C ASN A 309 -4.88 22.85 3.82
N THR A 310 -4.23 23.78 4.51
CA THR A 310 -4.73 25.14 4.72
C THR A 310 -4.19 26.17 3.74
N SER A 311 -3.22 25.81 2.91
CA SER A 311 -2.40 26.80 2.19
C SER A 311 -2.70 26.90 0.70
N VAL A 312 -3.49 26.01 0.12
CA VAL A 312 -3.64 25.91 -1.35
C VAL A 312 -4.68 26.87 -1.89
N PHE A 313 -5.56 27.39 -1.06
CA PHE A 313 -6.71 28.16 -1.54
C PHE A 313 -6.66 29.59 -1.04
N SER A 314 -6.27 30.47 -1.94
CA SER A 314 -6.24 31.90 -1.70
C SER A 314 -7.65 32.43 -1.41
N GLY A 315 -7.89 32.85 -0.21
CA GLY A 315 -8.97 33.74 0.16
C GLY A 315 -10.18 33.15 0.89
N ASN A 316 -10.41 31.85 0.87
CA ASN A 316 -11.44 31.21 1.72
C ASN A 316 -10.81 30.07 2.50
N SER A 317 -10.75 30.26 3.81
CA SER A 317 -10.18 29.30 4.77
C SER A 317 -11.12 28.11 5.01
N THR A 318 -11.39 27.32 3.99
CA THR A 318 -12.03 26.02 4.20
C THR A 318 -10.94 25.01 4.47
N VAL A 319 -10.80 24.60 5.72
CA VAL A 319 -9.84 23.57 6.13
C VAL A 319 -10.45 22.21 5.85
N PHE A 320 -10.01 21.54 4.80
CA PHE A 320 -10.29 20.13 4.58
C PHE A 320 -9.07 19.30 5.03
N ILE A 321 -9.33 18.17 5.66
CA ILE A 321 -8.30 17.19 5.97
C ILE A 321 -8.21 16.22 4.80
N GLY A 322 -7.07 16.21 4.12
CA GLY A 322 -6.80 15.31 3.01
C GLY A 322 -6.52 13.87 3.45
N LEU A 323 -5.69 13.18 2.69
CA LEU A 323 -5.26 11.81 2.99
C LEU A 323 -4.40 11.76 4.25
N ASP A 324 -4.53 10.69 5.02
CA ASP A 324 -3.67 10.41 6.17
C ASP A 324 -2.26 10.01 5.71
N SER A 325 -2.17 9.36 4.54
CA SER A 325 -0.94 8.83 3.99
C SER A 325 -0.99 8.73 2.46
N LEU A 326 0.16 8.43 1.86
CA LEU A 326 0.33 8.11 0.45
C LEU A 326 1.22 6.88 0.32
N LEU A 327 1.08 6.14 -0.77
CA LEU A 327 2.07 5.15 -1.20
C LEU A 327 3.40 5.86 -1.49
N ASP A 328 4.49 5.41 -0.88
CA ASP A 328 5.81 6.05 -1.01
C ASP A 328 6.54 5.61 -2.28
N PHE A 329 6.02 6.04 -3.46
CA PHE A 329 6.66 5.79 -4.74
C PHE A 329 8.08 6.35 -4.81
N ARG A 330 8.36 7.46 -4.11
CA ARG A 330 9.71 8.04 -4.08
C ARG A 330 10.71 7.16 -3.36
N LEU A 331 10.28 6.42 -2.33
CA LEU A 331 11.12 5.40 -1.70
C LEU A 331 11.27 4.18 -2.61
N ALA A 332 10.17 3.69 -3.18
CA ALA A 332 10.15 2.46 -3.96
C ALA A 332 10.91 2.60 -5.29
N GLU A 333 10.67 3.66 -6.02
CA GLU A 333 11.11 3.87 -7.41
C GLU A 333 12.23 4.90 -7.56
N GLY A 334 12.38 5.81 -6.58
CA GLY A 334 13.30 6.94 -6.66
C GLY A 334 12.66 8.20 -7.28
N ALA A 335 13.49 9.15 -7.67
CA ALA A 335 13.06 10.40 -8.29
C ALA A 335 14.12 10.94 -9.26
N GLY A 336 13.74 11.17 -10.51
CA GLY A 336 14.69 11.64 -11.54
C GLY A 336 15.79 10.61 -11.79
N ASP A 337 17.04 11.02 -11.59
CA ASP A 337 18.22 10.12 -11.71
C ASP A 337 18.49 9.29 -10.43
N ASP A 338 17.77 9.57 -9.34
CA ASP A 338 17.93 8.86 -8.07
C ASP A 338 17.21 7.49 -8.13
N ALA A 339 17.93 6.44 -7.81
CA ALA A 339 17.39 5.08 -7.81
C ALA A 339 16.56 4.79 -6.55
N GLY A 340 15.48 4.01 -6.69
CA GLY A 340 14.64 3.60 -5.57
C GLY A 340 15.29 2.56 -4.64
N LEU A 341 14.62 2.27 -3.54
CA LEU A 341 15.04 1.33 -2.49
C LEU A 341 15.54 0.00 -3.05
N ARG A 342 14.84 -0.56 -4.02
CA ARG A 342 15.20 -1.84 -4.63
C ARG A 342 16.64 -1.85 -5.15
N TYR A 343 17.04 -0.82 -5.91
CA TYR A 343 18.38 -0.74 -6.48
C TYR A 343 19.46 -0.59 -5.40
N VAL A 344 19.13 0.14 -4.32
CA VAL A 344 20.04 0.29 -3.16
C VAL A 344 20.23 -1.06 -2.47
N ILE A 345 19.15 -1.79 -2.20
CA ILE A 345 19.19 -3.11 -1.55
C ILE A 345 19.89 -4.14 -2.42
N GLU A 346 19.75 -4.08 -3.74
CA GLU A 346 20.46 -4.95 -4.68
C GLU A 346 21.97 -4.61 -4.81
N GLY A 347 22.41 -3.46 -4.27
CA GLY A 347 23.79 -2.99 -4.41
C GLY A 347 24.08 -2.45 -5.81
N ARG A 348 23.10 -1.89 -6.46
CA ARG A 348 23.16 -1.33 -7.82
C ARG A 348 23.14 0.18 -7.86
N ALA A 349 22.88 0.82 -6.72
CA ALA A 349 22.79 2.27 -6.60
C ALA A 349 23.40 2.79 -5.30
N ASP A 350 23.77 4.06 -5.32
CA ASP A 350 24.19 4.83 -4.16
C ASP A 350 23.03 5.01 -3.18
N PRO A 351 23.23 4.92 -1.86
CA PRO A 351 22.17 5.06 -0.85
C PRO A 351 21.70 6.49 -0.63
N LYS A 352 22.29 7.49 -1.30
CA LYS A 352 21.95 8.91 -1.14
C LYS A 352 20.45 9.17 -1.25
N THR A 353 19.77 8.47 -2.15
CA THR A 353 18.33 8.60 -2.33
C THR A 353 17.55 8.28 -1.05
N LEU A 354 18.00 7.31 -0.25
CA LEU A 354 17.37 6.98 1.04
C LEU A 354 17.58 8.10 2.08
N PHE A 355 18.76 8.71 2.07
CA PHE A 355 19.07 9.83 2.98
C PHE A 355 18.24 11.05 2.63
N ASP A 356 18.15 11.39 1.35
CA ASP A 356 17.34 12.50 0.85
C ASP A 356 15.86 12.26 1.14
N ARG A 357 15.38 11.02 0.99
CA ARG A 357 14.00 10.67 1.30
C ARG A 357 13.67 10.83 2.78
N LEU A 358 14.56 10.41 3.69
CA LEU A 358 14.39 10.62 5.13
C LEU A 358 14.31 12.12 5.46
N ASN A 359 15.19 12.93 4.89
CA ASN A 359 15.17 14.39 5.07
C ASN A 359 13.86 15.00 4.58
N ALA A 360 13.35 14.57 3.41
CA ALA A 360 12.07 15.02 2.88
C ALA A 360 10.90 14.63 3.79
N GLN A 361 10.88 13.42 4.32
CA GLN A 361 9.85 12.97 5.28
C GLN A 361 9.90 13.78 6.59
N GLN A 362 11.08 14.09 7.10
CA GLN A 362 11.23 14.95 8.29
C GLN A 362 10.71 16.37 8.02
N ASN A 363 10.99 16.94 6.85
CA ASN A 363 10.47 18.26 6.46
C ASN A 363 8.94 18.24 6.30
N GLN A 364 8.37 17.18 5.74
CA GLN A 364 6.92 16.99 5.68
C GLN A 364 6.29 16.93 7.08
N ALA A 365 6.93 16.20 8.01
CA ALA A 365 6.48 16.13 9.40
C ALA A 365 6.48 17.49 10.09
N LEU A 366 7.47 18.35 9.83
CA LEU A 366 7.53 19.72 10.37
C LEU A 366 6.40 20.60 9.81
N ASN A 367 6.07 20.46 8.54
CA ASN A 367 5.08 21.28 7.85
C ASN A 367 3.63 20.76 7.99
N ARG A 368 3.47 19.45 8.18
CA ARG A 368 2.18 18.74 8.16
C ARG A 368 1.91 17.92 9.42
N GLY A 369 2.72 18.12 10.45
CA GLY A 369 2.68 17.29 11.65
C GLY A 369 3.25 15.90 11.40
N GLU A 370 2.84 14.93 12.19
CA GLU A 370 3.37 13.56 12.13
C GLU A 370 2.93 12.77 10.88
N ILE A 371 1.94 13.25 10.12
CA ILE A 371 1.36 12.54 8.96
C ILE A 371 2.42 12.19 7.92
N GLY A 372 3.33 13.13 7.58
CA GLY A 372 4.39 12.88 6.60
C GLY A 372 5.37 11.77 6.96
N ARG A 373 5.35 11.29 8.21
CA ARG A 373 6.17 10.15 8.67
C ARG A 373 5.53 8.80 8.39
N TYR A 374 4.25 8.75 8.07
CA TYR A 374 3.46 7.52 8.03
C TYR A 374 3.08 7.11 6.61
N LEU A 375 3.92 7.46 5.63
CA LEU A 375 3.74 6.99 4.26
C LEU A 375 3.71 5.46 4.23
N VAL A 376 2.86 4.91 3.36
CA VAL A 376 2.81 3.47 3.15
C VAL A 376 3.99 3.07 2.29
N SER A 377 4.99 2.45 2.91
CA SER A 377 6.23 2.03 2.25
C SER A 377 6.09 0.66 1.60
N PHE A 378 6.63 0.51 0.40
CA PHE A 378 6.60 -0.74 -0.37
C PHE A 378 7.87 -0.88 -1.22
N ILE A 379 8.10 -2.06 -1.78
CA ILE A 379 9.26 -2.33 -2.64
C ILE A 379 8.85 -2.81 -4.04
N ASP A 380 7.71 -3.46 -4.13
CA ASP A 380 7.01 -3.81 -5.37
C ASP A 380 5.49 -3.80 -5.14
N ASN A 381 4.73 -3.69 -6.22
CA ASN A 381 3.28 -3.72 -6.23
C ASN A 381 2.73 -4.25 -7.57
N HIS A 382 1.43 -4.21 -7.76
CA HIS A 382 0.75 -4.70 -8.96
C HIS A 382 0.99 -3.86 -10.23
N ASP A 383 1.60 -2.67 -10.09
CA ASP A 383 1.94 -1.73 -11.17
C ASP A 383 3.45 -1.52 -11.34
N SER A 384 4.28 -2.35 -10.72
CA SER A 384 5.74 -2.26 -10.84
C SER A 384 6.30 -2.77 -12.18
N PHE A 385 5.51 -2.69 -13.25
CA PHE A 385 5.94 -3.15 -14.59
C PHE A 385 6.89 -2.17 -15.29
N TRP A 386 6.90 -0.90 -14.91
CA TRP A 386 7.85 0.10 -15.42
C TRP A 386 9.21 0.06 -14.71
N GLN A 387 9.31 -0.59 -13.57
CA GLN A 387 10.58 -0.81 -12.91
C GLN A 387 11.37 -1.90 -13.65
N PRO A 388 12.67 -1.72 -13.88
CA PRO A 388 13.49 -2.76 -14.47
C PRO A 388 13.39 -4.06 -13.66
N GLY A 389 12.86 -5.11 -14.28
CA GLY A 389 12.73 -6.42 -13.69
C GLY A 389 11.39 -6.73 -13.03
N GLY A 390 10.41 -5.80 -12.96
CA GLY A 390 9.10 -6.09 -12.37
C GLY A 390 9.13 -6.33 -10.85
N ARG A 391 8.74 -7.51 -10.35
CA ARG A 391 8.82 -7.87 -8.92
C ARG A 391 10.27 -7.91 -8.41
N ILE A 392 10.49 -7.66 -7.11
CA ILE A 392 11.84 -7.74 -6.52
C ILE A 392 12.46 -9.12 -6.73
N GLY A 393 11.67 -10.19 -6.67
CA GLY A 393 12.16 -11.55 -6.89
C GLY A 393 12.72 -11.82 -8.28
N ALA A 394 12.48 -10.94 -9.27
CA ALA A 394 13.02 -11.09 -10.63
C ALA A 394 14.53 -10.83 -10.71
N THR A 395 15.08 -9.98 -9.84
CA THR A 395 16.48 -9.56 -9.88
C THR A 395 17.22 -9.78 -8.56
N ALA A 396 16.51 -9.75 -7.42
CA ALA A 396 17.11 -9.92 -6.10
C ALA A 396 17.28 -11.39 -5.70
N THR A 397 18.34 -11.69 -4.95
CA THR A 397 18.48 -12.95 -4.21
C THR A 397 17.50 -12.97 -3.02
N ASP A 398 17.33 -14.13 -2.38
CA ASP A 398 16.49 -14.25 -1.17
C ASP A 398 16.99 -13.33 -0.05
N GLN A 399 18.30 -13.27 0.18
CA GLN A 399 18.88 -12.39 1.20
C GLN A 399 18.59 -10.91 0.91
N GLN A 400 18.67 -10.49 -0.35
CA GLN A 400 18.33 -9.12 -0.75
C GLN A 400 16.84 -8.83 -0.60
N ALA A 401 15.96 -9.76 -0.95
CA ALA A 401 14.52 -9.61 -0.77
C ALA A 401 14.16 -9.53 0.74
N ILE A 402 14.75 -10.40 1.58
CA ILE A 402 14.62 -10.36 3.04
C ILE A 402 15.10 -9.01 3.60
N ALA A 403 16.26 -8.52 3.15
CA ALA A 403 16.79 -7.23 3.58
C ALA A 403 15.90 -6.06 3.15
N GLY A 404 15.36 -6.09 1.93
CA GLY A 404 14.44 -5.07 1.44
C GLY A 404 13.15 -5.00 2.26
N ILE A 405 12.50 -6.13 2.50
CA ILE A 405 11.30 -6.18 3.35
C ILE A 405 11.66 -5.86 4.81
N GLY A 406 12.81 -6.34 5.31
CA GLY A 406 13.33 -5.99 6.64
C GLY A 406 13.55 -4.49 6.81
N PHE A 407 14.07 -3.82 5.77
CA PHE A 407 14.19 -2.37 5.75
C PHE A 407 12.81 -1.70 5.87
N LEU A 408 11.80 -2.14 5.09
CA LEU A 408 10.43 -1.60 5.18
C LEU A 408 9.84 -1.77 6.58
N LEU A 409 10.05 -2.93 7.21
CA LEU A 409 9.56 -3.23 8.57
C LEU A 409 10.26 -2.42 9.67
N CYS A 410 11.45 -1.91 9.42
CA CYS A 410 12.27 -1.21 10.41
C CYS A 410 12.38 0.30 10.16
N THR A 411 12.05 0.80 8.97
CA THR A 411 12.10 2.23 8.61
C THR A 411 10.90 3.01 9.17
N LEU A 412 10.80 4.29 8.82
CA LEU A 412 9.60 5.09 9.07
C LEU A 412 8.48 4.70 8.08
N GLY A 413 7.24 4.81 8.53
CA GLY A 413 6.07 4.55 7.69
C GLY A 413 5.28 3.33 8.11
N THR A 414 4.30 2.97 7.29
CA THR A 414 3.47 1.77 7.43
C THR A 414 3.92 0.78 6.36
N PRO A 415 4.58 -0.33 6.69
CA PRO A 415 5.07 -1.29 5.71
C PRO A 415 3.92 -1.98 4.97
N CYS A 416 4.07 -2.13 3.66
CA CYS A 416 3.15 -2.86 2.80
C CYS A 416 3.89 -3.92 2.00
N LEU A 417 3.42 -5.15 2.07
CA LEU A 417 3.94 -6.29 1.34
C LEU A 417 2.95 -6.69 0.24
N TYR A 418 3.42 -6.78 -0.97
CA TYR A 418 2.63 -7.28 -2.09
C TYR A 418 2.63 -8.81 -2.09
N TYR A 419 1.43 -9.42 -2.24
CA TYR A 419 1.25 -10.87 -2.20
C TYR A 419 2.20 -11.60 -3.16
N GLY A 420 2.70 -12.74 -2.75
CA GLY A 420 3.65 -13.56 -3.52
C GLY A 420 5.11 -13.15 -3.39
N THR A 421 5.43 -11.94 -2.92
CA THR A 421 6.81 -11.51 -2.66
C THR A 421 7.44 -12.37 -1.56
N GLU A 422 6.67 -12.77 -0.56
CA GLU A 422 7.07 -13.70 0.52
C GLU A 422 7.27 -15.13 0.04
N GLN A 423 6.83 -15.46 -1.17
CA GLN A 423 7.07 -16.75 -1.83
C GLN A 423 8.16 -16.64 -2.90
N GLY A 424 8.72 -15.44 -3.11
CA GLY A 424 9.75 -15.16 -4.10
C GLY A 424 9.23 -15.12 -5.53
N PHE A 425 7.98 -14.69 -5.75
CA PHE A 425 7.45 -14.46 -7.09
C PHE A 425 8.35 -13.50 -7.86
N SER A 426 8.57 -13.81 -9.13
CA SER A 426 9.62 -13.20 -9.94
C SER A 426 9.13 -12.73 -11.30
N GLY A 427 7.84 -12.46 -11.43
CA GLY A 427 7.25 -11.96 -12.66
C GLY A 427 7.88 -10.65 -13.10
N SER A 428 8.12 -10.53 -14.41
CA SER A 428 8.68 -9.34 -15.06
C SER A 428 8.03 -9.12 -16.42
N GLY A 429 7.88 -7.88 -16.83
CA GLY A 429 7.21 -7.50 -18.08
C GLY A 429 5.95 -6.69 -17.82
N GLY A 430 4.88 -6.93 -18.61
CA GLY A 430 3.60 -6.23 -18.45
C GLY A 430 2.81 -6.66 -17.21
N ASP A 431 1.65 -6.02 -17.01
CA ASP A 431 0.81 -6.18 -15.81
C ASP A 431 0.53 -7.63 -15.45
N ASN A 432 0.07 -8.44 -16.40
CA ASN A 432 -0.26 -9.85 -16.16
C ASN A 432 0.97 -10.69 -15.75
N ALA A 433 2.17 -10.25 -16.10
CA ALA A 433 3.40 -10.94 -15.74
C ALA A 433 3.79 -10.73 -14.27
N ILE A 434 3.39 -9.59 -13.67
CA ILE A 434 3.67 -9.27 -12.25
C ILE A 434 2.45 -9.51 -11.34
N ARG A 435 1.36 -10.01 -11.92
CA ARG A 435 0.10 -10.35 -11.24
C ARG A 435 -0.16 -11.86 -11.29
N GLU A 436 0.89 -12.64 -10.98
CA GLU A 436 0.82 -14.09 -10.94
C GLU A 436 -0.16 -14.56 -9.85
N ALA A 437 -0.81 -15.72 -10.06
CA ALA A 437 -1.68 -16.30 -9.05
C ALA A 437 -0.92 -17.17 -8.03
N MET A 438 -1.43 -17.22 -6.81
CA MET A 438 -0.93 -18.06 -5.72
C MET A 438 -1.57 -19.45 -5.70
N PHE A 439 -2.42 -19.76 -6.67
CA PHE A 439 -3.06 -21.07 -6.83
C PHE A 439 -3.18 -21.40 -8.31
N ASP A 440 -3.24 -22.70 -8.64
CA ASP A 440 -3.55 -23.13 -9.99
C ASP A 440 -4.95 -23.74 -10.04
N ARG A 441 -5.89 -23.05 -10.66
CA ARG A 441 -7.25 -23.54 -10.84
C ARG A 441 -7.31 -24.78 -11.74
N ASN A 442 -6.33 -24.98 -12.62
CA ASN A 442 -6.29 -26.08 -13.58
C ASN A 442 -5.58 -27.33 -13.01
N THR A 443 -4.77 -27.16 -11.97
CA THR A 443 -4.06 -28.24 -11.29
C THR A 443 -4.65 -28.39 -9.88
N PRO A 444 -5.57 -29.34 -9.66
CA PRO A 444 -6.17 -29.54 -8.35
C PRO A 444 -5.11 -29.73 -7.26
N GLY A 445 -5.19 -28.94 -6.19
CA GLY A 445 -4.30 -29.00 -5.05
C GLY A 445 -3.05 -28.11 -5.16
N LEU A 446 -2.76 -27.44 -6.26
CA LEU A 446 -1.63 -26.51 -6.31
C LEU A 446 -1.99 -25.20 -5.60
N ASN A 447 -1.41 -25.01 -4.42
CA ASN A 447 -1.52 -23.84 -3.57
C ASN A 447 -0.12 -23.37 -3.20
N LEU A 448 0.21 -22.10 -3.52
CA LEU A 448 1.51 -21.50 -3.25
C LEU A 448 1.56 -20.70 -1.94
N LEU A 449 0.49 -20.71 -1.15
CA LEU A 449 0.46 -20.13 0.20
C LEU A 449 1.26 -21.03 1.16
N ASN A 450 2.59 -20.98 1.06
CA ASN A 450 3.49 -21.92 1.74
C ASN A 450 4.22 -21.27 2.92
N PRO A 451 3.81 -21.52 4.19
CA PRO A 451 4.51 -20.98 5.35
C PRO A 451 5.91 -21.58 5.56
N ALA A 452 6.26 -22.67 4.89
CA ALA A 452 7.59 -23.27 4.97
C ALA A 452 8.63 -22.60 4.04
N CYS A 453 8.22 -21.66 3.16
CA CYS A 453 9.13 -20.88 2.34
C CYS A 453 10.08 -20.05 3.21
N THR A 454 11.38 -20.06 2.92
CA THR A 454 12.39 -19.34 3.69
C THR A 454 12.11 -17.84 3.76
N LEU A 455 11.71 -17.20 2.64
CA LEU A 455 11.36 -15.79 2.63
C LEU A 455 10.20 -15.50 3.60
N TYR A 456 9.14 -16.30 3.54
CA TYR A 456 8.00 -16.15 4.44
C TYR A 456 8.45 -16.23 5.92
N GLN A 457 9.25 -17.24 6.26
CA GLN A 457 9.71 -17.45 7.64
C GLN A 457 10.60 -16.31 8.14
N GLU A 458 11.53 -15.84 7.32
CA GLU A 458 12.43 -14.74 7.70
C GLU A 458 11.67 -13.40 7.83
N ILE A 459 10.76 -13.11 6.90
CA ILE A 459 9.88 -11.93 7.00
C ILE A 459 9.04 -11.98 8.28
N ALA A 460 8.45 -13.15 8.59
CA ALA A 460 7.66 -13.33 9.81
C ALA A 460 8.49 -13.11 11.10
N LYS A 461 9.75 -13.54 11.13
CA LYS A 461 10.67 -13.28 12.25
C LYS A 461 10.95 -11.78 12.41
N ILE A 462 11.26 -11.08 11.33
CA ILE A 462 11.52 -9.62 11.36
C ILE A 462 10.24 -8.87 11.78
N ALA A 463 9.09 -9.25 11.25
CA ALA A 463 7.80 -8.68 11.64
C ALA A 463 7.51 -8.89 13.14
N ALA A 464 7.89 -10.03 13.71
CA ALA A 464 7.78 -10.27 15.15
C ALA A 464 8.69 -9.35 15.97
N VAL A 465 9.91 -9.10 15.51
CA VAL A 465 10.84 -8.12 16.13
C VAL A 465 10.24 -6.73 16.08
N MET A 466 9.77 -6.27 14.91
CA MET A 466 9.14 -4.95 14.74
C MET A 466 7.96 -4.78 15.71
N ARG A 467 7.09 -5.77 15.83
CA ARG A 467 5.92 -5.72 16.71
C ARG A 467 6.26 -5.69 18.19
N SER A 468 7.35 -6.32 18.61
CA SER A 468 7.81 -6.31 20.01
C SER A 468 8.62 -5.07 20.38
N SER A 469 9.12 -4.31 19.40
CA SER A 469 10.00 -3.19 19.59
C SER A 469 9.26 -1.84 19.44
N GLU A 470 9.07 -1.10 20.51
CA GLU A 470 8.53 0.26 20.44
C GLU A 470 9.43 1.22 19.66
N PRO A 471 10.78 1.19 19.80
CA PRO A 471 11.63 2.01 18.95
C PRO A 471 11.42 1.80 17.46
N LEU A 472 11.28 0.56 17.00
CA LEU A 472 11.01 0.28 15.58
C LEU A 472 9.66 0.82 15.10
N ARG A 473 8.64 0.83 15.96
CA ARG A 473 7.30 1.35 15.60
C ARG A 473 7.21 2.87 15.70
N PHE A 474 7.74 3.46 16.75
CA PHE A 474 7.47 4.85 17.13
C PHE A 474 8.71 5.74 17.18
N GLY A 475 9.91 5.17 17.16
CA GLY A 475 11.16 5.88 17.34
C GLY A 475 11.51 6.80 16.18
N ARG A 476 12.33 7.80 16.45
CA ARG A 476 13.00 8.60 15.42
C ARG A 476 14.05 7.77 14.71
N MET A 477 14.28 8.05 13.43
CA MET A 477 15.25 7.36 12.59
C MET A 477 16.46 8.24 12.28
N TYR A 478 17.63 7.63 12.33
CA TYR A 478 18.90 8.29 11.98
C TYR A 478 19.79 7.31 11.22
N TYR A 479 20.22 7.66 10.01
CA TYR A 479 21.27 6.92 9.35
C TYR A 479 22.59 7.07 10.12
N ARG A 480 23.32 5.97 10.25
CA ARG A 480 24.55 5.93 11.04
C ARG A 480 25.80 5.97 10.16
N PRO A 481 26.78 6.83 10.49
CA PRO A 481 28.08 6.79 9.86
C PRO A 481 28.76 5.44 10.09
N ILE A 482 29.44 4.96 9.07
CA ILE A 482 30.23 3.73 9.11
C ILE A 482 31.71 4.02 8.85
N SER A 483 32.58 3.09 9.24
CA SER A 483 34.02 3.16 8.96
C SER A 483 34.59 1.74 8.76
N GLY A 484 35.41 1.54 7.76
CA GLY A 484 36.17 0.29 7.58
C GLY A 484 37.45 0.19 8.42
N ASN A 485 37.89 1.29 9.07
CA ASN A 485 39.14 1.34 9.83
C ASN A 485 38.98 1.84 11.30
N GLY A 486 37.75 2.18 11.71
CA GLY A 486 37.43 2.65 13.05
C GLY A 486 37.83 4.11 13.34
N THR A 487 38.29 4.87 12.35
CA THR A 487 38.73 6.26 12.49
C THR A 487 37.99 7.22 11.56
N ASP A 488 37.83 6.85 10.30
CA ASP A 488 37.26 7.69 9.25
C ASP A 488 35.77 7.32 9.06
N PHE A 489 34.89 7.97 9.85
CA PHE A 489 33.45 7.70 9.80
C PHE A 489 32.74 8.64 8.83
N GLY A 490 31.82 8.09 8.03
CA GLY A 490 30.95 8.83 7.12
C GLY A 490 29.72 8.05 6.73
N LEU A 491 28.73 8.73 6.16
CA LEU A 491 27.60 8.05 5.54
C LEU A 491 28.11 7.24 4.32
N PRO A 492 27.59 6.03 4.11
CA PRO A 492 28.01 5.20 2.99
C PRO A 492 27.68 5.81 1.63
N TYR A 493 28.43 5.47 0.62
CA TYR A 493 28.26 5.89 -0.77
C TYR A 493 28.68 4.77 -1.75
N GLY A 494 28.30 4.96 -3.02
CA GLY A 494 28.61 3.97 -4.06
C GLY A 494 27.71 2.74 -4.00
N THR A 495 28.26 1.55 -4.23
CA THR A 495 27.50 0.28 -4.36
C THR A 495 28.02 -0.83 -3.46
N ASP A 496 29.07 -0.59 -2.68
CA ASP A 496 29.75 -1.59 -1.82
C ASP A 496 29.94 -1.03 -0.40
N TYR A 497 28.94 -1.24 0.46
CA TYR A 497 28.89 -0.63 1.80
C TYR A 497 28.01 -1.45 2.76
N THR A 498 28.09 -1.12 4.04
CA THR A 498 27.08 -1.45 5.04
C THR A 498 26.13 -0.27 5.19
N LEU A 499 24.84 -0.48 4.96
CA LEU A 499 23.79 0.48 5.27
C LEU A 499 23.37 0.30 6.73
N ALA A 500 23.46 1.36 7.53
CA ALA A 500 23.09 1.30 8.93
C ALA A 500 22.22 2.49 9.35
N PHE A 501 21.20 2.22 10.17
CA PHE A 501 20.38 3.24 10.79
C PHE A 501 19.91 2.81 12.19
N SER A 502 19.62 3.80 13.02
CA SER A 502 19.06 3.56 14.35
C SER A 502 17.64 4.10 14.47
N ARG A 503 16.84 3.41 15.28
CA ARG A 503 15.54 3.86 15.76
C ARG A 503 15.65 4.16 17.25
N LEU A 504 15.33 5.40 17.65
CA LEU A 504 15.54 5.90 19.02
C LEU A 504 14.21 6.24 19.67
N LEU A 505 13.96 5.69 20.85
CA LEU A 505 12.76 6.00 21.66
C LEU A 505 13.01 5.69 23.15
N TYR A 506 12.63 6.60 24.04
CA TYR A 506 12.65 6.40 25.50
C TYR A 506 13.99 5.92 26.07
N GLY A 507 15.11 6.45 25.56
CA GLY A 507 16.44 6.03 25.99
C GLY A 507 16.90 4.67 25.45
N ARG A 508 16.19 4.13 24.48
CA ARG A 508 16.53 2.87 23.78
C ARG A 508 16.96 3.16 22.35
N GLU A 509 17.98 2.45 21.90
CA GLU A 509 18.43 2.45 20.52
C GLU A 509 18.31 1.05 19.92
N VAL A 510 17.58 0.92 18.82
CA VAL A 510 17.61 -0.28 17.98
C VAL A 510 18.40 0.05 16.72
N LEU A 511 19.52 -0.64 16.54
CA LEU A 511 20.37 -0.53 15.35
C LEU A 511 19.94 -1.57 14.31
N VAL A 512 19.76 -1.12 13.08
CA VAL A 512 19.52 -1.97 11.91
C VAL A 512 20.70 -1.82 10.96
N ALA A 513 21.30 -2.92 10.53
CA ALA A 513 22.40 -2.89 9.59
C ALA A 513 22.25 -3.96 8.51
N TYR A 514 22.65 -3.62 7.28
CA TYR A 514 22.62 -4.49 6.13
C TYR A 514 23.91 -4.38 5.33
N ASN A 515 24.62 -5.49 5.18
CA ASN A 515 25.75 -5.58 4.26
C ASN A 515 25.24 -5.62 2.81
N VAL A 516 25.33 -4.50 2.11
CA VAL A 516 24.92 -4.38 0.70
C VAL A 516 25.92 -5.07 -0.24
N SER A 517 27.13 -5.39 0.23
CA SER A 517 28.18 -6.03 -0.55
C SER A 517 27.88 -7.50 -0.87
N ALA A 518 28.45 -7.99 -1.97
CA ALA A 518 28.49 -9.40 -2.30
C ALA A 518 29.61 -10.18 -1.56
N THR A 519 30.40 -9.49 -0.74
CA THR A 519 31.50 -10.03 0.07
C THR A 519 31.25 -9.78 1.55
N HIS A 520 31.98 -10.46 2.42
CA HIS A 520 32.04 -10.19 3.83
C HIS A 520 32.54 -8.77 4.10
N ARG A 521 32.01 -8.11 5.16
CA ARG A 521 32.45 -6.79 5.62
C ARG A 521 32.66 -6.76 7.11
N ASP A 522 33.73 -6.06 7.50
CA ASP A 522 34.02 -5.67 8.87
C ASP A 522 33.89 -4.15 8.97
N ASP A 523 32.78 -3.68 9.52
CA ASP A 523 32.51 -2.25 9.61
C ASP A 523 32.29 -1.82 11.07
N PHE A 524 32.82 -0.66 11.39
CA PHE A 524 32.54 0.05 12.63
C PHE A 524 31.36 0.98 12.38
N ILE A 525 30.36 0.97 13.26
CA ILE A 525 29.12 1.73 13.12
C ILE A 525 28.93 2.62 14.34
N ILE A 526 28.78 3.93 14.14
CA ILE A 526 28.50 4.88 15.21
C ILE A 526 27.14 4.56 15.83
N ILE A 527 27.08 4.57 17.17
CA ILE A 527 25.86 4.49 17.96
C ILE A 527 25.67 5.74 18.81
N ASP A 528 24.51 5.87 19.44
CA ASP A 528 24.17 7.10 20.16
C ASP A 528 24.79 7.15 21.56
N SER A 529 25.70 8.09 21.78
CA SER A 529 26.39 8.27 23.07
C SER A 529 25.49 8.79 24.19
N ALA A 530 24.24 9.20 23.87
CA ALA A 530 23.27 9.59 24.90
C ALA A 530 22.63 8.36 25.59
N PHE A 531 22.70 7.17 24.96
CA PHE A 531 22.05 5.97 25.46
C PHE A 531 22.99 4.83 25.84
N HIS A 532 24.27 4.94 25.44
CA HIS A 532 25.28 3.91 25.67
C HIS A 532 26.54 4.45 26.32
N GLN A 533 27.30 3.54 26.92
CA GLN A 533 28.64 3.81 27.47
C GLN A 533 29.61 2.70 27.02
N PRO A 534 30.92 2.92 27.05
CA PRO A 534 31.92 1.91 26.75
C PRO A 534 31.73 0.66 27.61
N GLY A 535 31.69 -0.51 26.97
CA GLY A 535 31.51 -1.79 27.65
C GLY A 535 30.05 -2.29 27.67
N ASP A 536 29.06 -1.46 27.30
CA ASP A 536 27.70 -1.94 27.05
C ASP A 536 27.67 -2.96 25.93
N THR A 537 26.59 -3.74 25.82
CA THR A 537 26.44 -4.76 24.80
C THR A 537 25.10 -4.60 24.08
N LEU A 538 25.14 -4.48 22.75
CA LEU A 538 23.95 -4.57 21.92
C LEU A 538 23.75 -6.03 21.50
N ASN A 539 22.59 -6.59 21.82
CA ASN A 539 22.26 -7.99 21.54
C ASN A 539 21.52 -8.12 20.21
N PHE A 540 21.78 -9.19 19.45
CA PHE A 540 21.03 -9.46 18.23
C PHE A 540 19.59 -9.83 18.53
N LEU A 541 18.66 -9.06 17.96
CA LEU A 541 17.23 -9.39 17.90
C LEU A 541 16.92 -10.22 16.65
N TYR A 542 17.73 -10.06 15.58
CA TYR A 542 17.60 -10.80 14.34
C TYR A 542 18.94 -10.85 13.60
N GLY A 543 19.19 -11.95 12.86
CA GLY A 543 20.29 -12.11 11.91
C GLY A 543 21.65 -12.45 12.50
N GLY A 544 21.75 -12.61 13.82
CA GLY A 544 22.95 -13.00 14.55
C GLY A 544 22.64 -13.65 15.89
N VAL A 545 23.68 -13.98 16.67
CA VAL A 545 23.56 -14.56 18.00
C VAL A 545 24.48 -13.85 18.99
N GLY A 546 24.08 -13.77 20.26
CA GLY A 546 24.86 -13.09 21.31
C GLY A 546 24.77 -11.58 21.20
N GLY A 547 25.85 -10.88 21.50
CA GLY A 547 25.91 -9.43 21.51
C GLY A 547 27.27 -8.88 21.09
N VAL A 548 27.30 -7.58 20.80
CA VAL A 548 28.45 -6.82 20.35
C VAL A 548 28.75 -5.71 21.34
N SER A 549 30.01 -5.62 21.80
CA SER A 549 30.41 -4.64 22.80
C SER A 549 30.59 -3.24 22.22
N VAL A 550 30.11 -2.26 22.95
CA VAL A 550 30.30 -0.83 22.68
C VAL A 550 31.74 -0.43 22.99
N GLN A 551 32.36 0.27 22.07
CA GLN A 551 33.73 0.77 22.16
C GLN A 551 33.74 2.29 22.05
N GLN A 552 34.80 2.92 22.60
CA GLN A 552 35.05 4.35 22.50
C GLN A 552 36.22 4.63 21.56
N GLY A 553 36.03 5.54 20.63
CA GLY A 553 37.05 6.05 19.72
C GLY A 553 37.03 7.57 19.59
N PRO A 554 37.90 8.12 18.74
CA PRO A 554 37.96 9.56 18.50
C PRO A 554 36.67 10.18 17.97
N ALA A 555 35.90 9.42 17.18
CA ALA A 555 34.65 9.87 16.58
C ALA A 555 33.42 9.67 17.47
N GLY A 556 33.54 9.05 18.64
CA GLY A 556 32.43 8.74 19.54
C GLY A 556 32.34 7.27 19.89
N LEU A 557 31.15 6.85 20.31
CA LEU A 557 30.85 5.45 20.58
C LEU A 557 30.50 4.71 19.28
N PHE A 558 30.99 3.49 19.17
CA PHE A 558 30.72 2.63 18.04
C PHE A 558 30.68 1.15 18.46
N ILE A 559 30.11 0.32 17.60
CA ILE A 559 30.28 -1.13 17.63
C ILE A 559 30.99 -1.60 16.36
N GLN A 560 31.67 -2.74 16.43
CA GLN A 560 32.22 -3.41 15.26
C GLN A 560 31.33 -4.59 14.88
N LEU A 561 30.83 -4.61 13.66
CA LEU A 561 30.05 -5.70 13.10
C LEU A 561 30.84 -6.47 12.05
N HIS A 562 30.78 -7.78 12.16
CA HIS A 562 31.27 -8.74 11.17
C HIS A 562 30.04 -9.29 10.43
N LEU A 563 29.82 -8.85 9.20
CA LEU A 563 28.63 -9.16 8.44
C LEU A 563 28.97 -10.01 7.21
N ASP A 564 28.35 -11.17 7.11
CA ASP A 564 28.43 -11.98 5.89
C ASP A 564 27.81 -11.23 4.70
N ARG A 565 28.10 -11.70 3.50
CA ARG A 565 27.53 -11.13 2.26
C ARG A 565 26.01 -11.06 2.36
N ARG A 566 25.44 -9.89 2.04
CA ARG A 566 23.98 -9.67 2.02
C ARG A 566 23.29 -9.96 3.37
N GLN A 567 24.00 -9.94 4.48
CA GLN A 567 23.42 -10.18 5.79
C GLN A 567 22.70 -8.95 6.30
N PHE A 568 21.47 -9.15 6.78
CA PHE A 568 20.64 -8.17 7.46
C PHE A 568 20.56 -8.51 8.94
N VAL A 569 20.76 -7.52 9.82
CA VAL A 569 20.76 -7.70 11.27
C VAL A 569 19.99 -6.60 11.98
N ILE A 570 19.43 -6.93 13.14
CA ILE A 570 18.79 -5.99 14.08
C ILE A 570 19.38 -6.24 15.46
N LEU A 571 19.82 -5.17 16.13
CA LEU A 571 20.42 -5.21 17.48
C LEU A 571 19.76 -4.19 18.41
N GLU A 572 19.72 -4.52 19.71
CA GLU A 572 19.33 -3.61 20.80
C GLU A 572 20.15 -3.87 22.06
#